data_c2b93d8e94a0901d053a987f500cfa97
#
_entry.id   c2b93d8e94a0901d053a987f500cfa97
#
_cell.length_a   1.000
_cell.length_b   1.000
_cell.length_c   1.000
_cell.angle_alpha   90.00
_cell.angle_beta   90.00
_cell.angle_gamma   90.00
#
_symmetry.space_group_name_H-M   'P 1'
#
loop_
_entity.id
_entity.type
_entity.pdbx_description
1 polymer ?
#
loop_
_entity_poly.entity_id
_entity_poly.type
_entity_poly.pdbx_seq_one_letter_code
_entity_poly.pdbx_strand_id
1 'polypeptide(L)'
;YPKILQIYHVKNEADYYLELQNPLPYEVIVSDIQLTDSPNKNTEFEESLVFPFKLAPSEKGGQPTIKKIHLQSNNTLEGASFIIKVNIKGESTSQTIKSVPYFSKINNQIVPQPTIRKTLSQHPFLNIDRKRKILHVTPGHWEVNSWLVVPENFELILTQGTTLSFKSNSGLLARGPVTIKGKKGRPVVLQGKNDSLEGNFWQGIVVMKSKSPSYWSHAHIKNTNGIKKDNWIVTAGVTFYESDVYLKNVTFSENRSEDTLNIVRSNFDLIEVNIKNSISDGLDADFSNGTVTGGVFENLGHAGGGDGIDLSGAQVSITGTKFFNIADKAISVGEESSLTSSKLSITKAGVGIVSKDGSHVTVQDSIIMETKLAGLMAYTKKPVYPSATLNAENMLFKKLTLNALVQHKNKLTLNGITVKPTDFDVNKLYKTLMKSGIQ
;
A
#
# COMPACT_ATOMS: atom_id res chain seq x y z
N TYR A 1 -11.10 -7.56 -17.31
CA TYR A 1 -11.60 -8.93 -17.61
C TYR A 1 -11.32 -9.81 -16.43
N PRO A 2 -12.27 -10.63 -15.92
CA PRO A 2 -11.97 -11.62 -14.90
C PRO A 2 -10.85 -12.53 -15.42
N LYS A 3 -9.89 -12.89 -14.57
CA LYS A 3 -8.81 -13.81 -14.94
C LYS A 3 -9.46 -15.11 -15.38
N ILE A 4 -9.26 -15.48 -16.63
CA ILE A 4 -9.98 -16.56 -17.33
C ILE A 4 -9.70 -17.92 -16.65
N LEU A 5 -8.55 -18.11 -16.06
CA LEU A 5 -8.14 -19.28 -15.32
C LEU A 5 -7.21 -18.88 -14.21
N GLN A 6 -7.40 -19.42 -13.02
CA GLN A 6 -6.47 -19.21 -11.92
C GLN A 6 -5.59 -20.45 -11.80
N ILE A 7 -4.28 -20.24 -11.82
CA ILE A 7 -3.30 -21.32 -11.81
C ILE A 7 -2.34 -21.08 -10.69
N TYR A 8 -2.26 -22.04 -9.77
CA TYR A 8 -1.41 -21.97 -8.61
C TYR A 8 -0.45 -23.16 -8.60
N HIS A 9 0.81 -22.93 -8.33
CA HIS A 9 1.70 -23.99 -7.93
C HIS A 9 1.78 -24.01 -6.40
N VAL A 10 1.51 -25.15 -5.82
CA VAL A 10 1.34 -25.33 -4.39
C VAL A 10 2.44 -26.23 -3.84
N LYS A 11 3.12 -25.77 -2.79
CA LYS A 11 4.07 -26.56 -2.01
C LYS A 11 3.45 -26.88 -0.67
N ASN A 12 3.24 -28.17 -0.39
CA ASN A 12 3.03 -28.71 0.96
C ASN A 12 4.35 -29.28 1.47
N GLU A 13 4.44 -29.60 2.76
CA GLU A 13 5.65 -30.19 3.38
C GLU A 13 6.18 -31.43 2.67
N ALA A 14 5.35 -32.14 1.89
CA ALA A 14 5.71 -33.35 1.15
C ALA A 14 5.31 -33.36 -0.34
N ASP A 15 4.41 -32.48 -0.80
CA ASP A 15 3.85 -32.55 -2.14
C ASP A 15 3.93 -31.24 -2.90
N TYR A 16 4.36 -31.32 -4.17
CA TYR A 16 4.23 -30.25 -5.14
C TYR A 16 3.12 -30.58 -6.12
N TYR A 17 2.19 -29.64 -6.33
CA TYR A 17 1.18 -29.80 -7.36
C TYR A 17 0.82 -28.48 -8.02
N LEU A 18 0.37 -28.58 -9.26
CA LEU A 18 -0.22 -27.49 -10.02
C LEU A 18 -1.74 -27.56 -9.85
N GLU A 19 -2.35 -26.50 -9.36
CA GLU A 19 -3.79 -26.39 -9.21
C GLU A 19 -4.35 -25.46 -10.27
N LEU A 20 -5.23 -26.01 -11.10
CA LEU A 20 -5.92 -25.28 -12.17
C LEU A 20 -7.37 -25.06 -11.72
N GLN A 21 -7.79 -23.80 -11.62
CA GLN A 21 -9.14 -23.42 -11.22
C GLN A 21 -9.87 -22.77 -12.39
N ASN A 22 -10.97 -23.35 -12.85
CA ASN A 22 -11.83 -22.75 -13.85
C ASN A 22 -13.04 -22.05 -13.19
N PRO A 23 -13.02 -20.71 -13.05
CA PRO A 23 -14.13 -19.95 -12.49
C PRO A 23 -15.20 -19.59 -13.54
N LEU A 24 -14.98 -19.96 -14.81
CA LEU A 24 -15.89 -19.58 -15.89
C LEU A 24 -17.08 -20.54 -16.00
N PRO A 25 -18.24 -20.06 -16.45
CA PRO A 25 -19.39 -20.93 -16.76
C PRO A 25 -19.22 -21.70 -18.07
N TYR A 26 -18.00 -21.76 -18.62
CA TYR A 26 -17.64 -22.41 -19.87
C TYR A 26 -16.52 -23.41 -19.68
N GLU A 27 -16.49 -24.45 -20.54
CA GLU A 27 -15.40 -25.41 -20.59
C GLU A 27 -14.10 -24.73 -21.07
N VAL A 28 -12.99 -24.98 -20.38
CA VAL A 28 -11.65 -24.54 -20.78
C VAL A 28 -10.83 -25.75 -21.23
N ILE A 29 -10.20 -25.64 -22.38
CA ILE A 29 -9.33 -26.68 -22.94
C ILE A 29 -7.89 -26.30 -22.65
N VAL A 30 -7.18 -27.15 -21.94
CA VAL A 30 -5.73 -27.00 -21.67
C VAL A 30 -4.97 -27.75 -22.75
N SER A 31 -4.24 -27.03 -23.56
CA SER A 31 -3.52 -27.58 -24.71
C SER A 31 -2.04 -27.83 -24.46
N ASP A 32 -1.44 -27.15 -23.46
CA ASP A 32 -0.02 -27.32 -23.12
C ASP A 32 0.28 -26.76 -21.72
N ILE A 33 1.29 -27.34 -21.05
CA ILE A 33 1.84 -26.85 -19.77
C ILE A 33 3.35 -26.91 -19.86
N GLN A 34 4.03 -25.78 -19.71
CA GLN A 34 5.47 -25.64 -19.77
C GLN A 34 6.04 -25.07 -18.46
N LEU A 35 7.13 -25.61 -18.00
CA LEU A 35 7.91 -25.06 -16.87
C LEU A 35 8.85 -23.96 -17.38
N THR A 36 8.83 -22.81 -16.72
CA THR A 36 9.73 -21.69 -17.01
C THR A 36 10.54 -21.33 -15.77
N ASP A 37 11.70 -20.71 -15.99
CA ASP A 37 12.53 -20.15 -14.92
C ASP A 37 13.07 -21.17 -13.89
N SER A 38 13.18 -22.47 -14.25
CA SER A 38 13.85 -23.47 -13.42
C SER A 38 15.28 -23.73 -13.93
N PRO A 39 16.29 -23.74 -13.03
CA PRO A 39 17.64 -24.14 -13.40
C PRO A 39 17.75 -25.62 -13.81
N ASN A 40 16.76 -26.45 -13.47
CA ASN A 40 16.70 -27.87 -13.80
C ASN A 40 15.49 -28.18 -14.68
N LYS A 41 15.75 -28.51 -15.95
CA LYS A 41 14.74 -28.77 -16.99
C LYS A 41 13.96 -30.11 -16.86
N ASN A 42 14.17 -30.90 -15.82
CA ASN A 42 13.61 -32.25 -15.68
C ASN A 42 12.55 -32.32 -14.56
N THR A 43 11.53 -31.47 -14.62
CA THR A 43 10.33 -31.68 -13.79
C THR A 43 9.36 -32.52 -14.58
N GLU A 44 9.14 -33.74 -14.15
CA GLU A 44 8.17 -34.65 -14.73
C GLU A 44 6.85 -34.58 -13.95
N PHE A 45 5.74 -34.73 -14.64
CA PHE A 45 4.44 -34.90 -14.00
C PHE A 45 4.33 -36.35 -13.48
N GLU A 46 3.78 -36.55 -12.28
CA GLU A 46 3.57 -37.90 -11.72
C GLU A 46 2.62 -38.73 -12.60
N GLU A 47 1.66 -38.05 -13.25
CA GLU A 47 0.76 -38.67 -14.21
C GLU A 47 1.17 -38.28 -15.63
N SER A 48 1.08 -39.22 -16.57
CA SER A 48 1.24 -38.93 -18.00
C SER A 48 0.05 -38.08 -18.45
N LEU A 49 0.25 -36.76 -18.53
CA LEU A 49 -0.76 -35.84 -19.01
C LEU A 49 -0.96 -36.00 -20.50
N VAL A 50 -2.15 -36.36 -20.91
CA VAL A 50 -2.56 -36.37 -22.32
C VAL A 50 -3.15 -35.02 -22.67
N PHE A 51 -2.52 -34.29 -23.59
CA PHE A 51 -3.03 -33.03 -24.11
C PHE A 51 -3.75 -33.21 -25.45
N PRO A 52 -4.81 -32.41 -25.74
CA PRO A 52 -5.45 -31.47 -24.80
C PRO A 52 -6.39 -32.17 -23.83
N PHE A 53 -6.52 -31.62 -22.62
CA PHE A 53 -7.55 -32.03 -21.69
C PHE A 53 -8.52 -30.87 -21.34
N LYS A 54 -9.67 -31.23 -20.76
CA LYS A 54 -10.75 -30.30 -20.48
C LYS A 54 -10.89 -30.04 -19.00
N LEU A 55 -11.13 -28.76 -18.65
CA LEU A 55 -11.59 -28.32 -17.35
C LEU A 55 -13.08 -27.99 -17.47
N ALA A 56 -13.91 -28.68 -16.69
CA ALA A 56 -15.33 -28.43 -16.69
C ALA A 56 -15.69 -26.99 -16.30
N PRO A 57 -16.86 -26.47 -16.69
CA PRO A 57 -17.37 -25.18 -16.22
C PRO A 57 -17.45 -25.11 -14.71
N SER A 58 -17.45 -23.89 -14.17
CA SER A 58 -17.71 -23.66 -12.74
C SER A 58 -19.06 -24.21 -12.33
N GLU A 59 -19.18 -24.68 -11.10
CA GLU A 59 -20.42 -25.22 -10.54
C GLU A 59 -21.48 -24.13 -10.33
N LYS A 60 -22.75 -24.56 -10.19
CA LYS A 60 -23.83 -23.64 -9.82
C LYS A 60 -23.51 -22.95 -8.50
N GLY A 61 -23.53 -21.63 -8.50
CA GLY A 61 -23.14 -20.81 -7.36
C GLY A 61 -21.75 -20.19 -7.47
N GLY A 62 -21.07 -20.35 -8.65
CA GLY A 62 -19.81 -19.65 -8.95
C GLY A 62 -18.58 -20.28 -8.31
N GLN A 63 -18.68 -21.48 -7.75
CA GLN A 63 -17.51 -22.20 -7.27
C GLN A 63 -16.68 -22.70 -8.46
N PRO A 64 -15.36 -22.43 -8.48
CA PRO A 64 -14.49 -22.86 -9.56
C PRO A 64 -14.36 -24.39 -9.60
N THR A 65 -14.36 -24.98 -10.79
CA THR A 65 -13.93 -26.36 -10.96
C THR A 65 -12.42 -26.45 -10.81
N ILE A 66 -11.93 -27.38 -10.01
CA ILE A 66 -10.52 -27.50 -9.65
C ILE A 66 -9.95 -28.83 -10.16
N LYS A 67 -8.80 -28.76 -10.86
CA LYS A 67 -7.97 -29.91 -11.20
C LYS A 67 -6.58 -29.77 -10.58
N LYS A 68 -6.13 -30.79 -9.86
CA LYS A 68 -4.78 -30.89 -9.30
C LYS A 68 -3.94 -31.81 -10.16
N ILE A 69 -2.70 -31.41 -10.41
CA ILE A 69 -1.71 -32.16 -11.18
C ILE A 69 -0.46 -32.24 -10.32
N HIS A 70 -0.12 -33.44 -9.86
CA HIS A 70 1.05 -33.65 -9.01
C HIS A 70 2.33 -33.62 -9.82
N LEU A 71 3.40 -33.09 -9.21
CA LEU A 71 4.69 -32.90 -9.83
C LEU A 71 5.72 -33.76 -9.11
N GLN A 72 6.41 -34.62 -9.85
CA GLN A 72 7.59 -35.30 -9.33
C GLN A 72 8.74 -34.30 -9.27
N SER A 73 9.19 -33.97 -8.07
CA SER A 73 10.35 -33.10 -7.91
C SER A 73 11.31 -33.64 -6.89
N ASN A 74 12.49 -34.02 -7.37
CA ASN A 74 13.65 -34.35 -6.53
C ASN A 74 14.45 -33.07 -6.17
N ASN A 75 14.05 -31.88 -6.62
CA ASN A 75 14.76 -30.61 -6.43
C ASN A 75 13.79 -29.48 -6.10
N THR A 76 14.25 -28.52 -5.32
CA THR A 76 13.50 -27.31 -4.95
C THR A 76 13.06 -26.52 -6.20
N LEU A 77 11.77 -26.46 -6.47
CA LEU A 77 11.16 -25.61 -7.49
C LEU A 77 11.02 -24.15 -6.99
N GLU A 78 11.91 -23.70 -6.12
CA GLU A 78 11.93 -22.31 -5.67
C GLU A 78 12.18 -21.37 -6.85
N GLY A 79 11.22 -20.48 -7.12
CA GLY A 79 11.28 -19.55 -8.25
C GLY A 79 10.77 -20.10 -9.59
N ALA A 80 10.40 -21.37 -9.69
CA ALA A 80 9.82 -21.93 -10.90
C ALA A 80 8.42 -21.34 -11.17
N SER A 81 8.10 -21.14 -12.43
CA SER A 81 6.76 -20.74 -12.90
C SER A 81 6.31 -21.67 -14.00
N PHE A 82 5.01 -21.88 -14.13
CA PHE A 82 4.41 -22.64 -15.23
C PHE A 82 3.71 -21.69 -16.19
N ILE A 83 3.87 -21.97 -17.49
CA ILE A 83 3.11 -21.31 -18.55
C ILE A 83 2.13 -22.35 -19.09
N ILE A 84 0.86 -22.00 -19.06
CA ILE A 84 -0.24 -22.85 -19.48
C ILE A 84 -0.95 -22.23 -20.68
N LYS A 85 -1.08 -23.02 -21.75
CA LYS A 85 -1.79 -22.63 -22.96
C LYS A 85 -3.22 -23.15 -22.92
N VAL A 86 -4.19 -22.26 -22.99
CA VAL A 86 -5.62 -22.60 -22.85
C VAL A 86 -6.46 -22.00 -23.97
N ASN A 87 -7.58 -22.66 -24.25
CA ASN A 87 -8.63 -22.17 -25.14
C ASN A 87 -9.98 -22.26 -24.42
N ILE A 88 -10.79 -21.23 -24.52
CA ILE A 88 -12.20 -21.32 -24.11
C ILE A 88 -12.98 -22.01 -25.25
N LYS A 89 -13.83 -22.93 -24.87
CA LYS A 89 -14.69 -23.60 -25.85
C LYS A 89 -15.51 -22.58 -26.65
N GLY A 90 -15.32 -22.57 -27.95
CA GLY A 90 -16.01 -21.62 -28.89
C GLY A 90 -15.15 -20.41 -29.29
N GLU A 91 -13.99 -20.18 -28.67
CA GLU A 91 -13.02 -19.16 -29.09
C GLU A 91 -11.96 -19.76 -30.04
N SER A 92 -11.57 -18.98 -31.06
CA SER A 92 -10.52 -19.35 -32.02
C SER A 92 -9.10 -19.03 -31.52
N THR A 93 -8.96 -18.20 -30.50
CA THR A 93 -7.66 -17.73 -29.99
C THR A 93 -7.24 -18.46 -28.73
N SER A 94 -6.00 -18.95 -28.71
CA SER A 94 -5.37 -19.49 -27.50
C SER A 94 -4.88 -18.37 -26.60
N GLN A 95 -5.00 -18.56 -25.30
CA GLN A 95 -4.45 -17.66 -24.28
C GLN A 95 -3.32 -18.36 -23.53
N THR A 96 -2.34 -17.57 -23.11
CA THR A 96 -1.22 -18.06 -22.32
C THR A 96 -1.30 -17.46 -20.91
N ILE A 97 -1.32 -18.31 -19.89
CA ILE A 97 -1.47 -17.92 -18.49
C ILE A 97 -0.26 -18.38 -17.71
N LYS A 98 0.35 -17.50 -16.91
CA LYS A 98 1.45 -17.83 -16.01
C LYS A 98 0.90 -18.23 -14.63
N SER A 99 1.42 -19.32 -14.06
CA SER A 99 1.05 -19.73 -12.70
C SER A 99 1.56 -18.74 -11.66
N VAL A 100 0.83 -18.66 -10.53
CA VAL A 100 1.21 -17.86 -9.38
C VAL A 100 1.53 -18.79 -8.21
N PRO A 101 2.61 -18.56 -7.45
CA PRO A 101 2.88 -19.34 -6.25
C PRO A 101 1.69 -19.24 -5.29
N TYR A 102 1.17 -20.39 -4.88
CA TYR A 102 0.10 -20.46 -3.91
C TYR A 102 0.47 -21.42 -2.80
N PHE A 103 0.47 -20.95 -1.60
CA PHE A 103 0.79 -21.71 -0.41
C PHE A 103 -0.52 -22.09 0.28
N SER A 104 -1.12 -23.22 -0.09
CA SER A 104 -2.48 -23.64 0.34
C SER A 104 -2.60 -24.00 1.82
N LYS A 105 -1.50 -24.30 2.44
CA LYS A 105 -1.40 -24.50 3.89
C LYS A 105 -0.27 -23.67 4.44
N ILE A 106 -0.39 -22.39 4.27
CA ILE A 106 0.12 -21.59 5.32
C ILE A 106 -0.84 -21.87 6.47
N ASN A 107 -0.43 -22.71 7.42
CA ASN A 107 -0.97 -22.65 8.76
C ASN A 107 -1.30 -21.19 9.01
N ASN A 108 -2.36 -20.79 9.65
CA ASN A 108 -2.79 -19.41 9.92
C ASN A 108 -1.71 -18.44 10.44
N GLN A 109 -0.44 -18.59 10.03
CA GLN A 109 0.79 -18.01 10.56
C GLN A 109 1.63 -17.26 9.53
N ILE A 110 1.05 -16.86 8.37
CA ILE A 110 1.73 -15.89 7.49
C ILE A 110 2.10 -14.64 8.30
N VAL A 111 1.18 -14.23 9.16
CA VAL A 111 1.38 -13.14 10.09
C VAL A 111 1.80 -13.71 11.44
N PRO A 112 2.92 -13.31 12.02
CA PRO A 112 3.39 -13.80 13.31
C PRO A 112 2.30 -13.76 14.36
N GLN A 113 2.06 -14.88 15.05
CA GLN A 113 1.10 -14.97 16.16
C GLN A 113 1.77 -15.55 17.42
N PRO A 114 2.78 -14.88 17.97
CA PRO A 114 3.36 -15.36 19.21
C PRO A 114 2.36 -15.26 20.34
N THR A 115 2.46 -16.20 21.26
CA THR A 115 1.75 -16.09 22.53
C THR A 115 2.31 -14.91 23.33
N ILE A 116 1.52 -14.34 24.21
CA ILE A 116 1.99 -13.25 25.11
C ILE A 116 3.26 -13.64 25.89
N ARG A 117 3.39 -14.92 26.26
CA ARG A 117 4.58 -15.46 26.92
C ARG A 117 5.83 -15.33 26.04
N LYS A 118 5.72 -15.66 24.75
CA LYS A 118 6.83 -15.53 23.78
C LYS A 118 7.18 -14.07 23.55
N THR A 119 6.19 -13.20 23.41
CA THR A 119 6.43 -11.76 23.29
C THR A 119 7.24 -11.21 24.47
N LEU A 120 6.82 -11.52 25.70
CA LEU A 120 7.51 -11.06 26.91
C LEU A 120 8.92 -11.64 27.04
N SER A 121 9.14 -12.92 26.70
CA SER A 121 10.46 -13.54 26.78
C SER A 121 11.47 -12.96 25.77
N GLN A 122 10.99 -12.49 24.64
CA GLN A 122 11.84 -11.90 23.59
C GLN A 122 12.10 -10.38 23.79
N HIS A 123 11.26 -9.73 24.59
CA HIS A 123 11.32 -8.27 24.79
C HIS A 123 11.30 -7.92 26.27
N PRO A 124 12.46 -7.97 26.96
CA PRO A 124 12.56 -7.77 28.42
C PRO A 124 12.19 -6.36 28.87
N PHE A 125 12.09 -5.41 27.95
CA PHE A 125 11.61 -4.06 28.24
C PHE A 125 10.09 -3.94 28.37
N LEU A 126 9.34 -5.04 28.17
CA LEU A 126 7.89 -5.04 28.29
C LEU A 126 7.46 -5.41 29.71
N ASN A 127 6.59 -4.60 30.28
CA ASN A 127 5.85 -4.88 31.51
C ASN A 127 4.38 -5.14 31.16
N ILE A 128 3.79 -6.19 31.75
CA ILE A 128 2.42 -6.58 31.47
C ILE A 128 1.48 -6.25 32.63
N ASP A 129 0.42 -5.50 32.33
CA ASP A 129 -0.79 -5.46 33.16
C ASP A 129 -1.79 -6.48 32.63
N ARG A 130 -1.86 -7.66 33.28
CA ARG A 130 -2.74 -8.77 32.85
C ARG A 130 -4.23 -8.45 33.03
N LYS A 131 -4.58 -7.64 34.03
CA LYS A 131 -5.96 -7.29 34.35
C LYS A 131 -6.54 -6.36 33.28
N ARG A 132 -5.76 -5.37 32.86
CA ARG A 132 -6.12 -4.39 31.83
C ARG A 132 -5.73 -4.83 30.42
N LYS A 133 -4.96 -5.91 30.29
CA LYS A 133 -4.39 -6.38 29.00
C LYS A 133 -3.54 -5.33 28.32
N ILE A 134 -2.63 -4.72 29.06
CA ILE A 134 -1.73 -3.68 28.57
C ILE A 134 -0.29 -4.18 28.63
N LEU A 135 0.46 -3.92 27.58
CA LEU A 135 1.90 -4.04 27.49
C LEU A 135 2.50 -2.63 27.59
N HIS A 136 3.22 -2.34 28.64
CA HIS A 136 3.94 -1.10 28.81
C HIS A 136 5.39 -1.27 28.40
N VAL A 137 5.88 -0.41 27.50
CA VAL A 137 7.30 -0.32 27.20
C VAL A 137 7.96 0.53 28.31
N THR A 138 8.95 -0.03 28.99
CA THR A 138 9.79 0.73 29.95
C THR A 138 10.51 1.86 29.20
N PRO A 139 10.42 3.12 29.65
CA PRO A 139 11.18 4.20 29.04
C PRO A 139 12.69 3.91 29.03
N GLY A 140 13.37 4.30 27.95
CA GLY A 140 14.79 4.03 27.75
C GLY A 140 15.11 3.72 26.30
N HIS A 141 16.36 3.31 26.04
CA HIS A 141 16.84 2.92 24.72
C HIS A 141 16.93 1.40 24.65
N TRP A 142 16.14 0.78 23.75
CA TRP A 142 16.03 -0.65 23.62
C TRP A 142 16.29 -1.13 22.19
N GLU A 143 16.96 -2.25 22.08
CA GLU A 143 17.09 -2.95 20.80
C GLU A 143 15.97 -3.97 20.63
N VAL A 144 15.38 -3.99 19.45
CA VAL A 144 14.32 -4.94 19.06
C VAL A 144 14.92 -5.92 18.06
N ASN A 145 15.37 -7.07 18.55
CA ASN A 145 16.10 -8.06 17.76
C ASN A 145 15.22 -9.09 17.06
N SER A 146 13.93 -9.11 17.35
CA SER A 146 12.91 -9.97 16.74
C SER A 146 11.62 -9.18 16.60
N TRP A 147 10.63 -9.76 15.88
CA TRP A 147 9.33 -9.13 15.74
C TRP A 147 8.68 -8.86 17.08
N LEU A 148 8.37 -7.60 17.35
CA LEU A 148 7.53 -7.19 18.48
C LEU A 148 6.06 -7.38 18.09
N VAL A 149 5.44 -8.43 18.63
CA VAL A 149 4.04 -8.73 18.30
C VAL A 149 3.15 -8.48 19.51
N VAL A 150 2.16 -7.59 19.31
CA VAL A 150 1.11 -7.32 20.27
C VAL A 150 -0.07 -8.23 19.95
N PRO A 151 -0.42 -9.19 20.83
CA PRO A 151 -1.53 -10.11 20.59
C PRO A 151 -2.89 -9.39 20.55
N GLU A 152 -3.89 -10.06 20.01
CA GLU A 152 -5.27 -9.59 20.04
C GLU A 152 -5.73 -9.29 21.48
N ASN A 153 -6.51 -8.24 21.64
CA ASN A 153 -7.00 -7.71 22.92
C ASN A 153 -5.94 -7.16 23.88
N PHE A 154 -4.69 -7.01 23.46
CA PHE A 154 -3.69 -6.26 24.22
C PHE A 154 -3.45 -4.89 23.58
N GLU A 155 -3.26 -3.87 24.42
CA GLU A 155 -2.78 -2.56 24.02
C GLU A 155 -1.28 -2.49 24.25
N LEU A 156 -0.53 -1.85 23.33
CA LEU A 156 0.87 -1.48 23.55
C LEU A 156 0.96 0.01 23.87
N ILE A 157 1.59 0.33 25.03
CA ILE A 157 1.78 1.72 25.44
C ILE A 157 3.27 2.06 25.47
N LEU A 158 3.65 3.11 24.73
CA LEU A 158 4.97 3.72 24.74
C LEU A 158 4.86 5.15 25.30
N THR A 159 5.77 5.53 26.18
CA THR A 159 5.76 6.85 26.79
C THR A 159 7.02 7.65 26.46
N GLN A 160 7.01 8.93 26.77
CA GLN A 160 8.13 9.86 26.52
C GLN A 160 9.49 9.31 26.95
N GLY A 161 10.51 9.55 26.15
CA GLY A 161 11.87 9.08 26.42
C GLY A 161 12.12 7.61 26.09
N THR A 162 11.19 6.97 25.37
CA THR A 162 11.38 5.63 24.81
C THR A 162 11.98 5.74 23.41
N THR A 163 13.04 4.98 23.16
CA THR A 163 13.61 4.73 21.84
C THR A 163 13.67 3.24 21.61
N LEU A 164 13.03 2.76 20.54
CA LEU A 164 13.16 1.38 20.06
C LEU A 164 13.96 1.35 18.75
N SER A 165 15.08 0.64 18.77
CA SER A 165 15.96 0.44 17.60
C SER A 165 15.80 -0.97 17.07
N PHE A 166 15.14 -1.12 15.93
CA PHE A 166 14.78 -2.39 15.31
C PHE A 166 15.90 -2.91 14.40
N LYS A 167 16.17 -4.21 14.44
CA LYS A 167 16.99 -4.87 13.43
C LYS A 167 16.31 -4.85 12.07
N SER A 168 17.09 -4.97 11.01
CA SER A 168 16.62 -4.90 9.60
C SER A 168 15.52 -5.91 9.26
N ASN A 169 15.51 -7.09 9.89
CA ASN A 169 14.51 -8.14 9.68
C ASN A 169 13.41 -8.16 10.76
N SER A 170 13.32 -7.14 11.60
CA SER A 170 12.33 -7.01 12.67
C SER A 170 11.35 -5.86 12.40
N GLY A 171 10.21 -5.90 13.06
CA GLY A 171 9.14 -4.90 12.96
C GLY A 171 8.17 -4.98 14.12
N LEU A 172 7.19 -4.11 14.11
CA LEU A 172 6.08 -4.11 15.07
C LEU A 172 4.79 -4.55 14.37
N LEU A 173 4.20 -5.63 14.87
CA LEU A 173 2.87 -6.08 14.48
C LEU A 173 1.93 -6.00 15.67
N ALA A 174 0.88 -5.21 15.58
CA ALA A 174 -0.15 -5.12 16.61
C ALA A 174 -1.51 -5.59 16.09
N ARG A 175 -2.18 -6.46 16.84
CA ARG A 175 -3.58 -6.85 16.64
C ARG A 175 -4.52 -6.18 17.65
N GLY A 176 -4.01 -5.25 18.38
CA GLY A 176 -4.71 -4.33 19.28
C GLY A 176 -4.11 -2.94 19.14
N PRO A 177 -4.65 -1.95 19.84
CA PRO A 177 -4.23 -0.57 19.67
C PRO A 177 -2.79 -0.36 20.14
N VAL A 178 -2.14 0.57 19.48
CA VAL A 178 -0.84 1.11 19.90
C VAL A 178 -1.03 2.54 20.35
N THR A 179 -0.66 2.83 21.59
CA THR A 179 -0.75 4.17 22.18
C THR A 179 0.65 4.73 22.40
N ILE A 180 0.97 5.86 21.76
CA ILE A 180 2.25 6.56 21.91
C ILE A 180 2.01 7.90 22.59
N LYS A 181 2.62 8.09 23.76
CA LYS A 181 2.52 9.31 24.61
C LYS A 181 3.87 9.99 24.76
N GLY A 182 4.42 10.51 23.66
CA GLY A 182 5.57 11.40 23.71
C GLY A 182 5.20 12.80 24.18
N LYS A 183 6.21 13.67 24.33
CA LYS A 183 6.05 15.10 24.62
C LYS A 183 6.96 15.93 23.70
N LYS A 184 6.63 17.20 23.50
CA LYS A 184 7.52 18.16 22.84
C LYS A 184 8.88 18.14 23.53
N GLY A 185 9.98 17.96 22.77
CA GLY A 185 11.35 17.84 23.29
C GLY A 185 11.72 16.46 23.87
N ARG A 186 10.75 15.56 24.10
CA ARG A 186 10.97 14.16 24.52
C ARG A 186 10.05 13.21 23.76
N PRO A 187 10.18 13.10 22.45
CA PRO A 187 9.34 12.22 21.65
C PRO A 187 9.62 10.74 21.96
N VAL A 188 8.71 9.88 21.56
CA VAL A 188 8.99 8.45 21.38
C VAL A 188 9.62 8.27 20.01
N VAL A 189 10.70 7.49 19.92
CA VAL A 189 11.43 7.24 18.68
C VAL A 189 11.37 5.76 18.34
N LEU A 190 10.90 5.44 17.14
CA LEU A 190 10.96 4.10 16.54
C LEU A 190 11.81 4.18 15.28
N GLN A 191 12.91 3.46 15.25
CA GLN A 191 13.91 3.60 14.18
C GLN A 191 14.60 2.27 13.87
N GLY A 192 15.24 2.19 12.70
CA GLY A 192 16.11 1.07 12.39
C GLY A 192 17.44 1.16 13.18
N LYS A 193 17.96 0.00 13.54
CA LYS A 193 19.30 -0.14 14.12
C LYS A 193 20.34 -0.07 13.00
N ASN A 194 21.44 0.62 13.25
CA ASN A 194 22.56 0.65 12.31
C ASN A 194 23.42 -0.62 12.45
N ASP A 195 22.95 -1.74 11.92
CA ASP A 195 23.56 -3.06 12.07
C ASP A 195 23.73 -3.84 10.75
N SER A 196 23.46 -3.21 9.61
CA SER A 196 23.61 -3.83 8.30
C SER A 196 24.43 -2.98 7.34
N LEU A 197 25.05 -3.61 6.34
CA LEU A 197 25.73 -2.94 5.24
C LEU A 197 24.78 -2.11 4.35
N GLU A 198 23.47 -2.40 4.40
CA GLU A 198 22.44 -1.72 3.65
C GLU A 198 21.89 -0.47 4.38
N GLY A 199 22.40 -0.18 5.59
CA GLY A 199 21.99 0.96 6.40
C GLY A 199 21.08 0.57 7.58
N ASN A 200 20.45 1.56 8.16
CA ASN A 200 19.64 1.44 9.37
C ASN A 200 18.14 1.29 9.10
N PHE A 201 17.75 0.49 8.11
CA PHE A 201 16.35 0.26 7.76
C PHE A 201 15.76 -0.96 8.47
N TRP A 202 14.47 -0.91 8.76
CA TRP A 202 13.70 -1.96 9.39
C TRP A 202 12.33 -2.16 8.71
N GLN A 203 11.65 -3.25 9.05
CA GLN A 203 10.43 -3.65 8.34
C GLN A 203 9.26 -2.67 8.51
N GLY A 204 9.17 -1.96 9.65
CA GLY A 204 8.11 -0.99 9.90
C GLY A 204 7.05 -1.48 10.88
N ILE A 205 5.84 -0.91 10.76
CA ILE A 205 4.74 -1.11 11.72
C ILE A 205 3.47 -1.54 10.96
N VAL A 206 2.80 -2.56 11.48
CA VAL A 206 1.42 -2.87 11.08
C VAL A 206 0.53 -2.94 12.31
N VAL A 207 -0.53 -2.15 12.30
CA VAL A 207 -1.65 -2.28 13.24
C VAL A 207 -2.84 -2.81 12.43
N MET A 208 -3.36 -3.97 12.80
CA MET A 208 -4.40 -4.61 12.00
C MET A 208 -5.55 -5.16 12.83
N LYS A 209 -6.78 -4.90 12.37
CA LYS A 209 -8.03 -5.38 12.96
C LYS A 209 -8.15 -5.06 14.45
N SER A 210 -7.66 -3.88 14.84
CA SER A 210 -7.78 -3.40 16.20
C SER A 210 -9.21 -2.93 16.48
N LYS A 211 -9.82 -3.46 17.54
CA LYS A 211 -11.18 -3.07 17.95
C LYS A 211 -11.27 -1.69 18.58
N SER A 212 -10.13 -1.11 18.96
CA SER A 212 -10.03 0.21 19.54
C SER A 212 -9.02 1.03 18.76
N PRO A 213 -9.20 2.34 18.67
CA PRO A 213 -8.29 3.20 17.91
C PRO A 213 -6.91 3.31 18.56
N SER A 214 -5.92 3.57 17.72
CA SER A 214 -4.57 3.91 18.12
C SER A 214 -4.41 5.43 18.27
N TYR A 215 -3.72 5.88 19.33
CA TYR A 215 -3.47 7.30 19.61
C TYR A 215 -1.97 7.55 19.73
N TRP A 216 -1.40 8.32 18.80
CA TRP A 216 0.01 8.68 18.84
C TRP A 216 0.20 10.18 18.98
N SER A 217 1.02 10.57 19.94
CA SER A 217 1.42 11.96 20.10
C SER A 217 2.93 12.10 20.28
N HIS A 218 3.53 13.07 19.57
CA HIS A 218 4.95 13.37 19.62
C HIS A 218 5.82 12.11 19.43
N ALA A 219 5.70 11.51 18.26
CA ALA A 219 6.47 10.34 17.85
C ALA A 219 7.34 10.63 16.63
N HIS A 220 8.49 9.99 16.53
CA HIS A 220 9.34 9.96 15.35
C HIS A 220 9.49 8.53 14.87
N ILE A 221 9.02 8.25 13.66
CA ILE A 221 9.16 6.94 12.99
C ILE A 221 10.15 7.12 11.85
N LYS A 222 11.27 6.38 11.87
CA LYS A 222 12.36 6.59 10.93
C LYS A 222 12.82 5.30 10.28
N ASN A 223 13.28 5.41 9.02
CA ASN A 223 13.99 4.36 8.30
C ASN A 223 13.18 3.08 8.07
N THR A 224 11.87 3.21 7.82
CA THR A 224 11.03 2.08 7.47
C THR A 224 11.28 1.62 6.03
N ASN A 225 11.10 0.31 5.73
CA ASN A 225 11.37 -0.28 4.42
C ASN A 225 10.21 -1.14 3.88
N GLY A 226 9.06 -1.15 4.57
CA GLY A 226 7.98 -2.07 4.26
C GLY A 226 8.26 -3.49 4.74
N ILE A 227 7.23 -4.33 4.79
CA ILE A 227 7.35 -5.68 5.32
C ILE A 227 7.59 -6.67 4.21
N LYS A 228 8.67 -7.44 4.34
CA LYS A 228 8.98 -8.61 3.51
C LYS A 228 9.37 -9.75 4.45
N LYS A 229 8.39 -10.57 4.80
CA LYS A 229 8.62 -11.71 5.68
C LYS A 229 7.91 -12.93 5.12
N ASP A 230 8.70 -13.92 4.70
CA ASP A 230 8.22 -15.10 4.00
C ASP A 230 7.37 -14.66 2.78
N ASN A 231 6.09 -15.00 2.74
CA ASN A 231 5.16 -14.56 1.70
C ASN A 231 4.27 -13.39 2.11
N TRP A 232 4.52 -12.81 3.27
CA TRP A 232 3.79 -11.65 3.73
C TRP A 232 4.51 -10.37 3.31
N ILE A 233 3.87 -9.63 2.42
CA ILE A 233 4.37 -8.36 1.90
C ILE A 233 3.37 -7.28 2.29
N VAL A 234 3.89 -6.20 2.92
CA VAL A 234 3.16 -4.94 3.13
C VAL A 234 4.02 -3.83 2.56
N THR A 235 3.49 -3.11 1.61
CA THR A 235 4.23 -2.13 0.80
C THR A 235 4.55 -0.86 1.57
N ALA A 236 3.83 -0.55 2.64
CA ALA A 236 4.02 0.67 3.43
C ALA A 236 4.97 0.48 4.63
N GLY A 237 5.61 1.57 5.01
CA GLY A 237 6.44 1.63 6.23
C GLY A 237 5.63 1.56 7.52
N VAL A 238 4.45 2.19 7.51
CA VAL A 238 3.47 2.09 8.61
C VAL A 238 2.08 1.87 8.02
N THR A 239 1.41 0.83 8.45
CA THR A 239 0.07 0.47 7.98
C THR A 239 -0.93 0.37 9.13
N PHE A 240 -2.08 1.01 8.97
CA PHE A 240 -3.28 0.77 9.77
C PHE A 240 -4.33 0.11 8.88
N TYR A 241 -4.62 -1.16 9.13
CA TYR A 241 -5.59 -1.94 8.36
C TYR A 241 -6.79 -2.32 9.22
N GLU A 242 -7.99 -1.86 8.86
CA GLU A 242 -9.20 -2.02 9.67
C GLU A 242 -8.94 -1.62 11.15
N SER A 243 -8.31 -0.45 11.34
CA SER A 243 -7.78 0.01 12.64
C SER A 243 -7.73 1.53 12.68
N ASP A 244 -8.70 2.14 13.34
CA ASP A 244 -8.79 3.59 13.44
C ASP A 244 -7.54 4.20 14.12
N VAL A 245 -7.14 5.40 13.67
CA VAL A 245 -5.91 6.03 14.13
C VAL A 245 -6.00 7.55 14.27
N TYR A 246 -5.45 8.07 15.36
CA TYR A 246 -5.34 9.48 15.67
C TYR A 246 -3.87 9.85 15.92
N LEU A 247 -3.30 10.67 15.03
CA LEU A 247 -1.90 11.10 15.11
C LEU A 247 -1.81 12.60 15.37
N LYS A 248 -1.01 13.00 16.35
CA LYS A 248 -0.77 14.41 16.65
C LYS A 248 0.71 14.69 16.86
N ASN A 249 1.29 15.64 16.11
CA ASN A 249 2.71 15.95 16.14
C ASN A 249 3.61 14.71 15.93
N VAL A 250 3.29 13.93 14.91
CA VAL A 250 4.06 12.73 14.52
C VAL A 250 4.89 13.05 13.29
N THR A 251 6.14 12.60 13.28
CA THR A 251 7.02 12.74 12.13
C THR A 251 7.44 11.36 11.62
N PHE A 252 7.25 11.14 10.33
CA PHE A 252 7.79 10.00 9.60
C PHE A 252 8.92 10.48 8.69
N SER A 253 10.04 9.76 8.66
CA SER A 253 11.16 10.18 7.82
C SER A 253 12.01 9.02 7.32
N GLU A 254 12.73 9.25 6.22
CA GLU A 254 13.68 8.30 5.62
C GLU A 254 13.02 6.95 5.27
N ASN A 255 11.81 6.98 4.75
CA ASN A 255 11.10 5.77 4.33
C ASN A 255 11.60 5.28 2.98
N ARG A 256 11.75 3.95 2.83
CA ARG A 256 12.12 3.25 1.57
C ARG A 256 11.06 2.30 1.03
N SER A 257 9.87 2.30 1.63
CA SER A 257 8.72 1.55 1.10
C SER A 257 7.92 2.36 0.09
N GLU A 258 6.97 1.75 -0.57
CA GLU A 258 6.07 2.38 -1.54
C GLU A 258 5.30 3.53 -0.87
N ASP A 259 4.69 3.28 0.30
CA ASP A 259 4.03 4.32 1.08
C ASP A 259 4.75 4.52 2.41
N THR A 260 4.81 5.77 2.88
CA THR A 260 5.31 6.04 4.22
C THR A 260 4.27 5.66 5.28
N LEU A 261 3.03 6.08 5.06
CA LEU A 261 1.87 5.79 5.89
C LEU A 261 0.71 5.33 5.00
N ASN A 262 0.21 4.13 5.24
CA ASN A 262 -0.96 3.61 4.54
C ASN A 262 -2.09 3.32 5.54
N ILE A 263 -3.30 3.85 5.26
CA ILE A 263 -4.49 3.72 6.10
C ILE A 263 -5.60 3.08 5.28
N VAL A 264 -5.98 1.85 5.63
CA VAL A 264 -6.91 1.03 4.85
C VAL A 264 -8.15 0.70 5.65
N ARG A 265 -9.34 1.00 5.12
CA ARG A 265 -10.66 0.73 5.74
C ARG A 265 -10.73 1.19 7.21
N SER A 266 -10.25 2.40 7.46
CA SER A 266 -10.09 2.93 8.81
C SER A 266 -10.49 4.41 8.87
N ASN A 267 -10.93 4.87 10.03
CA ASN A 267 -11.09 6.29 10.27
C ASN A 267 -9.78 6.88 10.82
N PHE A 268 -9.48 8.12 10.41
CA PHE A 268 -8.24 8.75 10.86
C PHE A 268 -8.39 10.26 11.11
N ASP A 269 -7.56 10.75 12.05
CA ASP A 269 -7.37 12.18 12.26
C ASP A 269 -5.88 12.48 12.42
N LEU A 270 -5.32 13.25 11.49
CA LEU A 270 -3.90 13.59 11.43
C LEU A 270 -3.72 15.09 11.70
N ILE A 271 -3.15 15.42 12.86
CA ILE A 271 -2.93 16.80 13.29
C ILE A 271 -1.41 17.06 13.39
N GLU A 272 -0.91 18.03 12.63
CA GLU A 272 0.52 18.38 12.59
C GLU A 272 1.39 17.14 12.33
N VAL A 273 0.99 16.31 11.37
CA VAL A 273 1.77 15.15 10.92
C VAL A 273 2.74 15.59 9.83
N ASN A 274 4.00 15.21 9.98
CA ASN A 274 5.04 15.52 9.03
C ASN A 274 5.57 14.24 8.37
N ILE A 275 5.66 14.22 7.04
CA ILE A 275 6.26 13.13 6.28
C ILE A 275 7.40 13.70 5.43
N LYS A 276 8.60 13.14 5.60
CA LYS A 276 9.81 13.73 5.00
C LYS A 276 10.75 12.67 4.43
N ASN A 277 11.37 13.01 3.29
CA ASN A 277 12.43 12.19 2.69
C ASN A 277 11.99 10.75 2.45
N SER A 278 10.85 10.56 1.77
CA SER A 278 10.39 9.24 1.32
C SER A 278 10.76 9.02 -0.15
N ILE A 279 11.09 7.77 -0.48
CA ILE A 279 11.42 7.43 -1.88
C ILE A 279 10.20 7.39 -2.80
N SER A 280 8.99 7.26 -2.26
CA SER A 280 7.72 7.21 -2.98
C SER A 280 6.64 7.97 -2.20
N ASP A 281 5.43 7.42 -2.01
CA ASP A 281 4.27 8.16 -1.53
C ASP A 281 4.36 8.52 -0.03
N GLY A 282 3.75 9.64 0.33
CA GLY A 282 3.67 10.09 1.71
C GLY A 282 2.56 9.37 2.47
N LEU A 283 1.32 9.75 2.22
CA LEU A 283 0.11 9.13 2.78
C LEU A 283 -0.69 8.48 1.66
N ASP A 284 -0.99 7.21 1.79
CA ASP A 284 -1.99 6.51 1.00
C ASP A 284 -3.19 6.15 1.89
N ALA A 285 -4.40 6.51 1.46
CA ALA A 285 -5.64 6.26 2.19
C ALA A 285 -6.66 5.53 1.30
N ASP A 286 -6.87 4.24 1.59
CA ASP A 286 -7.74 3.36 0.83
C ASP A 286 -9.06 3.10 1.57
N PHE A 287 -10.19 3.36 0.94
CA PHE A 287 -11.53 3.08 1.50
C PHE A 287 -11.70 3.63 2.92
N SER A 288 -11.11 4.78 3.20
CA SER A 288 -10.95 5.35 4.54
C SER A 288 -11.61 6.72 4.63
N ASN A 289 -11.95 7.14 5.86
CA ASN A 289 -12.50 8.46 6.09
C ASN A 289 -11.64 9.21 7.10
N GLY A 290 -11.38 10.50 6.86
CA GLY A 290 -10.56 11.18 7.83
C GLY A 290 -10.28 12.66 7.57
N THR A 291 -9.44 13.20 8.44
CA THR A 291 -9.02 14.58 8.38
C THR A 291 -7.50 14.70 8.45
N VAL A 292 -6.97 15.71 7.74
CA VAL A 292 -5.56 16.13 7.84
C VAL A 292 -5.54 17.63 8.15
N THR A 293 -4.99 17.99 9.29
CA THR A 293 -4.92 19.39 9.73
C THR A 293 -3.46 19.80 9.98
N GLY A 294 -3.00 20.80 9.27
CA GLY A 294 -1.60 21.27 9.35
C GLY A 294 -0.62 20.23 8.81
N GLY A 295 0.61 20.28 9.31
CA GLY A 295 1.68 19.37 8.94
C GLY A 295 2.37 19.70 7.61
N VAL A 296 3.46 18.96 7.34
CA VAL A 296 4.32 19.17 6.19
C VAL A 296 4.66 17.84 5.50
N PHE A 297 4.42 17.77 4.20
CA PHE A 297 4.85 16.71 3.31
C PHE A 297 6.01 17.24 2.47
N GLU A 298 7.21 16.68 2.64
CA GLU A 298 8.43 17.28 2.11
C GLU A 298 9.39 16.24 1.55
N ASN A 299 9.93 16.51 0.36
CA ASN A 299 10.91 15.68 -0.32
C ASN A 299 10.42 14.24 -0.52
N LEU A 300 9.35 14.05 -1.30
CA LEU A 300 8.74 12.76 -1.55
C LEU A 300 8.89 12.35 -3.02
N GLY A 301 9.05 11.05 -3.26
CA GLY A 301 9.06 10.47 -4.60
C GLY A 301 10.42 10.42 -5.29
N HIS A 302 11.54 10.42 -4.58
CA HIS A 302 12.88 10.51 -5.18
C HIS A 302 13.28 9.30 -6.04
N ALA A 303 12.61 8.17 -5.90
CA ALA A 303 12.98 6.93 -6.61
C ALA A 303 12.11 6.60 -7.83
N GLY A 304 11.41 7.60 -8.37
CA GLY A 304 10.66 7.36 -9.60
C GLY A 304 9.20 7.80 -9.59
N GLY A 305 8.92 8.86 -8.85
CA GLY A 305 7.59 9.41 -8.63
C GLY A 305 7.05 9.01 -7.28
N GLY A 306 6.14 9.81 -6.78
CA GLY A 306 5.45 9.62 -5.50
C GLY A 306 4.58 10.81 -5.21
N ASP A 307 3.43 10.53 -4.66
CA ASP A 307 2.43 11.52 -4.32
C ASP A 307 2.61 12.00 -2.86
N GLY A 308 2.24 13.23 -2.57
CA GLY A 308 2.17 13.69 -1.19
C GLY A 308 1.09 12.93 -0.42
N ILE A 309 -0.13 12.96 -0.96
CA ILE A 309 -1.29 12.21 -0.49
C ILE A 309 -1.97 11.55 -1.69
N ASP A 310 -2.18 10.23 -1.68
CA ASP A 310 -3.04 9.52 -2.63
C ASP A 310 -4.30 8.99 -1.92
N LEU A 311 -5.45 9.20 -2.52
CA LEU A 311 -6.76 8.82 -1.99
C LEU A 311 -7.44 7.88 -2.97
N SER A 312 -7.85 6.71 -2.52
CA SER A 312 -8.57 5.70 -3.31
C SER A 312 -9.84 5.23 -2.58
N GLY A 313 -11.02 5.55 -3.10
CA GLY A 313 -12.31 5.22 -2.48
C GLY A 313 -12.52 5.89 -1.11
N ALA A 314 -11.88 7.03 -0.85
CA ALA A 314 -11.79 7.66 0.46
C ALA A 314 -12.57 8.97 0.54
N GLN A 315 -12.96 9.37 1.76
CA GLN A 315 -13.59 10.68 2.04
C GLN A 315 -12.72 11.45 3.02
N VAL A 316 -12.07 12.51 2.55
CA VAL A 316 -11.05 13.22 3.34
C VAL A 316 -11.25 14.73 3.32
N SER A 317 -10.97 15.37 4.46
CA SER A 317 -10.83 16.82 4.58
C SER A 317 -9.38 17.19 4.89
N ILE A 318 -8.81 18.17 4.16
CA ILE A 318 -7.43 18.61 4.36
C ILE A 318 -7.40 20.12 4.57
N THR A 319 -6.82 20.59 5.69
CA THR A 319 -6.76 22.02 6.00
C THR A 319 -5.37 22.44 6.49
N GLY A 320 -4.81 23.50 5.88
CA GLY A 320 -3.57 24.14 6.34
C GLY A 320 -2.29 23.35 6.11
N THR A 321 -2.34 22.27 5.35
CA THR A 321 -1.21 21.38 5.07
C THR A 321 -0.27 21.98 4.02
N LYS A 322 1.04 21.76 4.20
CA LYS A 322 2.08 22.23 3.30
C LYS A 322 2.73 21.08 2.55
N PHE A 323 2.93 21.26 1.25
CA PHE A 323 3.62 20.31 0.38
C PHE A 323 4.82 21.00 -0.26
N PHE A 324 5.98 20.39 -0.15
CA PHE A 324 7.20 20.93 -0.70
C PHE A 324 8.04 19.85 -1.36
N ASN A 325 8.42 20.04 -2.62
CA ASN A 325 9.26 19.13 -3.39
C ASN A 325 8.68 17.71 -3.47
N ILE A 326 7.52 17.61 -4.12
CA ILE A 326 6.82 16.35 -4.38
C ILE A 326 7.06 15.95 -5.83
N ALA A 327 7.56 14.75 -6.05
CA ALA A 327 8.02 14.36 -7.39
C ALA A 327 6.88 14.23 -8.41
N ASP A 328 5.72 13.69 -8.01
CA ASP A 328 4.54 13.56 -8.85
C ASP A 328 3.43 14.53 -8.38
N LYS A 329 2.38 14.11 -7.74
CA LYS A 329 1.25 14.97 -7.35
C LYS A 329 1.33 15.34 -5.88
N ALA A 330 1.10 16.61 -5.53
CA ALA A 330 0.99 16.94 -4.12
C ALA A 330 -0.25 16.25 -3.50
N ILE A 331 -1.37 16.23 -4.21
CA ILE A 331 -2.57 15.48 -3.82
C ILE A 331 -3.18 14.79 -5.05
N SER A 332 -3.37 13.50 -4.96
CA SER A 332 -4.00 12.62 -5.95
C SER A 332 -5.31 12.08 -5.37
N VAL A 333 -6.42 12.30 -6.06
CA VAL A 333 -7.76 11.86 -5.60
C VAL A 333 -8.39 11.00 -6.68
N GLY A 334 -8.53 9.71 -6.40
CA GLY A 334 -8.97 8.71 -7.37
C GLY A 334 -10.05 7.76 -6.85
N GLU A 335 -10.57 6.95 -7.74
CA GLU A 335 -11.46 5.82 -7.43
C GLU A 335 -12.69 6.22 -6.60
N GLU A 336 -13.45 7.21 -7.12
CA GLU A 336 -14.67 7.75 -6.49
C GLU A 336 -14.44 8.37 -5.10
N SER A 337 -13.23 8.86 -4.82
CA SER A 337 -12.93 9.58 -3.59
C SER A 337 -13.55 10.97 -3.57
N SER A 338 -13.74 11.49 -2.36
CA SER A 338 -14.17 12.88 -2.12
C SER A 338 -13.14 13.62 -1.28
N LEU A 339 -12.69 14.78 -1.77
CA LEU A 339 -11.80 15.68 -1.05
C LEU A 339 -12.43 17.05 -0.89
N THR A 340 -12.46 17.54 0.35
CA THR A 340 -12.66 18.97 0.65
C THR A 340 -11.38 19.51 1.25
N SER A 341 -10.83 20.59 0.66
CA SER A 341 -9.56 21.12 1.15
C SER A 341 -9.50 22.64 1.15
N SER A 342 -8.71 23.19 2.08
CA SER A 342 -8.53 24.64 2.20
C SER A 342 -7.18 25.01 2.82
N LYS A 343 -6.74 26.24 2.53
CA LYS A 343 -5.52 26.82 3.10
C LYS A 343 -4.27 26.00 2.86
N LEU A 344 -4.20 25.33 1.70
CA LEU A 344 -3.04 24.55 1.29
C LEU A 344 -1.93 25.43 0.79
N SER A 345 -0.69 25.00 1.00
CA SER A 345 0.50 25.60 0.38
C SER A 345 1.27 24.50 -0.35
N ILE A 346 1.23 24.53 -1.68
CA ILE A 346 1.91 23.55 -2.54
C ILE A 346 3.02 24.27 -3.30
N THR A 347 4.25 23.78 -3.16
CA THR A 347 5.43 24.38 -3.84
C THR A 347 6.33 23.26 -4.37
N LYS A 348 6.73 23.36 -5.63
CA LYS A 348 7.59 22.38 -6.30
C LYS A 348 6.97 20.97 -6.32
N ALA A 349 5.91 20.80 -7.10
CA ALA A 349 5.30 19.50 -7.35
C ALA A 349 5.31 19.19 -8.87
N GLY A 350 5.15 17.93 -9.23
CA GLY A 350 4.85 17.55 -10.61
C GLY A 350 3.52 18.15 -11.03
N VAL A 351 2.48 17.87 -10.25
CA VAL A 351 1.14 18.46 -10.33
C VAL A 351 0.69 18.88 -8.94
N GLY A 352 -0.08 19.97 -8.83
CA GLY A 352 -0.62 20.38 -7.54
C GLY A 352 -1.68 19.43 -7.03
N ILE A 353 -2.91 19.50 -7.53
CA ILE A 353 -4.04 18.68 -7.10
C ILE A 353 -4.68 18.00 -8.31
N VAL A 354 -4.94 16.72 -8.19
CA VAL A 354 -5.58 15.92 -9.24
C VAL A 354 -6.89 15.31 -8.74
N SER A 355 -7.94 15.43 -9.54
CA SER A 355 -9.17 14.66 -9.43
C SER A 355 -9.24 13.67 -10.59
N LYS A 356 -9.30 12.37 -10.31
CA LYS A 356 -9.35 11.31 -11.34
C LYS A 356 -10.41 10.27 -11.03
N ASP A 357 -10.82 9.50 -12.05
CA ASP A 357 -11.58 8.25 -11.89
C ASP A 357 -12.83 8.40 -10.99
N GLY A 358 -13.77 9.26 -11.36
CA GLY A 358 -15.05 9.45 -10.68
C GLY A 358 -14.99 10.28 -9.40
N SER A 359 -13.83 10.84 -9.06
CA SER A 359 -13.65 11.56 -7.80
C SER A 359 -14.19 12.98 -7.83
N HIS A 360 -14.46 13.52 -6.64
CA HIS A 360 -14.97 14.87 -6.42
C HIS A 360 -14.05 15.66 -5.52
N VAL A 361 -13.47 16.74 -6.05
CA VAL A 361 -12.56 17.61 -5.31
C VAL A 361 -13.13 19.01 -5.20
N THR A 362 -13.11 19.56 -3.98
CA THR A 362 -13.31 20.97 -3.70
C THR A 362 -12.09 21.51 -2.99
N VAL A 363 -11.50 22.58 -3.52
CA VAL A 363 -10.36 23.28 -2.92
C VAL A 363 -10.57 24.77 -2.89
N GLN A 364 -10.22 25.39 -1.76
CA GLN A 364 -10.37 26.86 -1.61
C GLN A 364 -9.21 27.51 -0.85
N ASP A 365 -9.05 28.81 -0.99
CA ASP A 365 -8.12 29.66 -0.24
C ASP A 365 -6.68 29.11 -0.22
N SER A 366 -6.20 28.60 -1.35
CA SER A 366 -4.96 27.84 -1.41
C SER A 366 -3.95 28.43 -2.40
N ILE A 367 -2.68 28.14 -2.17
CA ILE A 367 -1.57 28.62 -2.98
C ILE A 367 -0.86 27.43 -3.63
N ILE A 368 -0.68 27.48 -4.96
CA ILE A 368 0.09 26.49 -5.72
C ILE A 368 1.19 27.22 -6.49
N MET A 369 2.43 26.78 -6.29
CA MET A 369 3.61 27.40 -6.90
C MET A 369 4.56 26.36 -7.50
N GLU A 370 5.19 26.71 -8.61
CA GLU A 370 6.31 25.96 -9.19
C GLU A 370 5.96 24.50 -9.52
N THR A 371 4.80 24.25 -10.15
CA THR A 371 4.48 22.91 -10.66
C THR A 371 5.08 22.67 -12.06
N LYS A 372 5.51 21.44 -12.32
CA LYS A 372 6.11 21.05 -13.61
C LYS A 372 5.06 21.00 -14.74
N LEU A 373 3.87 20.48 -14.46
CA LEU A 373 2.83 20.30 -15.47
C LEU A 373 1.65 21.26 -15.26
N ALA A 374 0.92 21.14 -14.17
CA ALA A 374 -0.25 21.97 -13.91
C ALA A 374 -0.50 22.15 -12.40
N GLY A 375 -1.19 23.23 -12.03
CA GLY A 375 -1.66 23.46 -10.68
C GLY A 375 -2.81 22.51 -10.32
N LEU A 376 -3.80 22.39 -11.18
CA LEU A 376 -5.01 21.58 -11.01
C LEU A 376 -5.24 20.71 -12.23
N MET A 377 -5.65 19.45 -12.03
CA MET A 377 -6.00 18.55 -13.13
C MET A 377 -7.27 17.74 -12.83
N ALA A 378 -8.07 17.49 -13.89
CA ALA A 378 -9.17 16.54 -13.84
C ALA A 378 -9.15 15.62 -15.07
N TYR A 379 -9.08 14.29 -14.88
CA TYR A 379 -9.01 13.32 -15.95
C TYR A 379 -9.51 11.93 -15.53
N THR A 380 -9.68 11.03 -16.50
CA THR A 380 -10.00 9.62 -16.27
C THR A 380 -8.82 8.77 -16.67
N LYS A 381 -8.23 8.05 -15.71
CA LYS A 381 -7.12 7.09 -15.91
C LYS A 381 -7.65 5.68 -16.11
N LYS A 382 -8.68 5.32 -15.36
CA LYS A 382 -9.31 4.00 -15.35
C LYS A 382 -10.71 4.12 -15.97
N PRO A 383 -10.91 3.68 -17.23
CA PRO A 383 -12.17 3.89 -17.97
C PRO A 383 -13.42 3.27 -17.34
N VAL A 384 -13.26 2.38 -16.37
CA VAL A 384 -14.36 1.76 -15.61
C VAL A 384 -15.07 2.76 -14.68
N TYR A 385 -14.39 3.84 -14.29
CA TYR A 385 -14.96 4.87 -13.43
C TYR A 385 -15.63 5.99 -14.23
N PRO A 386 -16.62 6.68 -13.63
CA PRO A 386 -17.24 7.85 -14.24
C PRO A 386 -16.26 9.05 -14.32
N SER A 387 -16.77 10.14 -14.81
CA SER A 387 -16.01 11.39 -14.96
C SER A 387 -15.69 12.02 -13.60
N ALA A 388 -14.51 12.59 -13.47
CA ALA A 388 -14.07 13.30 -12.28
C ALA A 388 -14.49 14.79 -12.31
N THR A 389 -14.64 15.39 -11.13
CA THR A 389 -14.92 16.82 -10.97
C THR A 389 -13.92 17.49 -10.02
N LEU A 390 -13.55 18.73 -10.32
CA LEU A 390 -12.72 19.56 -9.46
C LEU A 390 -13.28 21.00 -9.44
N ASN A 391 -13.62 21.51 -8.25
CA ASN A 391 -14.03 22.89 -8.03
C ASN A 391 -12.99 23.62 -7.19
N ALA A 392 -12.49 24.74 -7.69
CA ALA A 392 -11.44 25.53 -7.05
C ALA A 392 -11.86 26.99 -6.91
N GLU A 393 -11.76 27.52 -5.69
CA GLU A 393 -12.11 28.90 -5.37
C GLU A 393 -10.98 29.62 -4.62
N ASN A 394 -10.80 30.90 -4.85
CA ASN A 394 -9.76 31.72 -4.20
C ASN A 394 -8.34 31.13 -4.33
N MET A 395 -7.98 30.68 -5.52
CA MET A 395 -6.66 30.07 -5.77
C MET A 395 -5.63 31.11 -6.16
N LEU A 396 -4.45 31.04 -5.56
CA LEU A 396 -3.29 31.82 -5.97
C LEU A 396 -2.27 30.92 -6.68
N PHE A 397 -1.98 31.22 -7.93
CA PHE A 397 -1.01 30.49 -8.74
C PHE A 397 0.23 31.37 -9.02
N LYS A 398 1.43 30.79 -8.87
CA LYS A 398 2.69 31.46 -9.17
C LYS A 398 3.67 30.53 -9.86
N LYS A 399 4.27 30.96 -10.96
CA LYS A 399 5.30 30.21 -11.71
C LYS A 399 4.83 28.81 -12.12
N LEU A 400 3.64 28.69 -12.68
CA LEU A 400 3.10 27.43 -13.20
C LEU A 400 3.20 27.40 -14.73
N THR A 401 3.35 26.20 -15.30
CA THR A 401 3.20 25.98 -16.73
C THR A 401 1.73 26.16 -17.13
N LEU A 402 0.81 25.53 -16.40
CA LEU A 402 -0.64 25.64 -16.55
C LEU A 402 -1.30 25.80 -15.19
N ASN A 403 -2.26 26.70 -15.06
CA ASN A 403 -3.06 26.80 -13.82
C ASN A 403 -3.98 25.59 -13.68
N ALA A 404 -4.60 25.17 -14.80
CA ALA A 404 -5.55 24.06 -14.81
C ALA A 404 -5.49 23.31 -16.14
N LEU A 405 -5.71 21.99 -16.10
CA LEU A 405 -5.78 21.11 -17.26
C LEU A 405 -6.89 20.06 -17.04
N VAL A 406 -7.83 19.98 -17.98
CA VAL A 406 -8.96 19.04 -17.87
C VAL A 406 -9.14 18.24 -19.14
N GLN A 407 -9.25 16.91 -19.00
CA GLN A 407 -9.52 15.99 -20.09
C GLN A 407 -11.01 16.01 -20.45
N HIS A 408 -11.35 15.79 -21.71
CA HIS A 408 -12.75 15.63 -22.15
C HIS A 408 -13.55 14.69 -21.25
N LYS A 409 -14.85 14.95 -21.10
CA LYS A 409 -15.81 14.32 -20.19
C LYS A 409 -15.64 14.65 -18.70
N ASN A 410 -14.47 15.11 -18.26
CA ASN A 410 -14.26 15.55 -16.88
C ASN A 410 -14.58 17.05 -16.75
N LYS A 411 -14.78 17.54 -15.53
CA LYS A 411 -15.13 18.93 -15.28
C LYS A 411 -14.17 19.58 -14.27
N LEU A 412 -13.67 20.73 -14.60
CA LEU A 412 -12.89 21.58 -13.70
C LEU A 412 -13.45 23.01 -13.73
N THR A 413 -13.77 23.54 -12.56
CA THR A 413 -14.25 24.91 -12.40
C THR A 413 -13.25 25.68 -11.55
N LEU A 414 -12.85 26.85 -12.02
CA LEU A 414 -11.92 27.74 -11.31
C LEU A 414 -12.57 29.11 -11.14
N ASN A 415 -12.82 29.53 -9.90
CA ASN A 415 -13.50 30.78 -9.54
C ASN A 415 -14.82 30.95 -10.31
N GLY A 416 -15.66 29.92 -10.32
CA GLY A 416 -16.94 29.91 -11.03
C GLY A 416 -16.85 29.73 -12.55
N ILE A 417 -15.66 29.77 -13.14
CA ILE A 417 -15.45 29.63 -14.59
C ILE A 417 -15.08 28.20 -14.93
N THR A 418 -15.84 27.57 -15.84
CA THR A 418 -15.52 26.23 -16.34
C THR A 418 -14.30 26.29 -17.26
N VAL A 419 -13.26 25.51 -16.94
CA VAL A 419 -12.07 25.38 -17.74
C VAL A 419 -12.38 24.54 -19.00
N LYS A 420 -11.93 25.05 -20.16
CA LYS A 420 -12.16 24.35 -21.43
C LYS A 420 -11.42 23.02 -21.49
N PRO A 421 -12.09 21.89 -21.76
CA PRO A 421 -11.43 20.61 -21.92
C PRO A 421 -10.47 20.56 -23.09
N THR A 422 -9.42 19.76 -22.92
CA THR A 422 -8.41 19.48 -23.96
C THR A 422 -8.17 18.00 -24.09
N ASP A 423 -7.79 17.57 -25.29
CA ASP A 423 -7.37 16.21 -25.52
C ASP A 423 -5.92 16.02 -25.11
N PHE A 424 -5.69 15.08 -24.22
CA PHE A 424 -4.35 14.61 -23.89
C PHE A 424 -4.37 13.13 -23.50
N ASP A 425 -3.29 12.46 -23.82
CA ASP A 425 -3.10 11.04 -23.49
C ASP A 425 -2.57 10.91 -22.06
N VAL A 426 -3.44 10.47 -21.15
CA VAL A 426 -3.10 10.23 -19.74
C VAL A 426 -1.98 9.21 -19.59
N ASN A 427 -2.00 8.12 -20.39
CA ASN A 427 -0.96 7.08 -20.31
C ASN A 427 0.41 7.63 -20.74
N LYS A 428 0.43 8.51 -21.74
CA LYS A 428 1.66 9.19 -22.15
C LYS A 428 2.19 10.10 -21.04
N LEU A 429 1.32 10.88 -20.38
CA LEU A 429 1.73 11.73 -19.26
C LEU A 429 2.33 10.90 -18.11
N TYR A 430 1.74 9.78 -17.76
CA TYR A 430 2.28 8.88 -16.73
C TYR A 430 3.65 8.27 -17.10
N LYS A 431 3.91 8.04 -18.38
CA LYS A 431 5.20 7.51 -18.85
C LYS A 431 6.30 8.57 -18.97
N THR A 432 5.95 9.85 -19.05
CA THR A 432 6.91 10.91 -19.38
C THR A 432 7.07 11.97 -18.29
N LEU A 433 6.00 12.45 -17.68
CA LEU A 433 6.03 13.61 -16.79
C LEU A 433 5.58 13.31 -15.35
N MET A 434 4.71 12.34 -15.15
CA MET A 434 4.02 12.08 -13.87
C MET A 434 4.60 10.94 -13.06
N LYS A 435 5.45 10.09 -13.56
CA LYS A 435 6.18 9.04 -12.84
C LYS A 435 7.64 8.97 -13.26
N SER A 436 8.08 9.90 -14.07
CA SER A 436 9.49 10.04 -14.38
C SER A 436 10.20 10.64 -13.17
N GLY A 437 10.51 9.78 -12.24
CA GLY A 437 11.46 10.10 -11.21
C GLY A 437 12.74 10.51 -11.87
N ILE A 438 13.16 11.72 -11.55
CA ILE A 438 14.51 12.23 -11.63
C ILE A 438 15.49 11.32 -12.39
N GLN A 439 15.73 11.65 -13.67
CA GLN A 439 17.02 11.41 -14.29
C GLN A 439 18.04 12.37 -13.71
#